data_51f64a161ade9cb24092c27f72a9161d
#
_entry.id   51f64a161ade9cb24092c27f72a9161d
#
_cell.length_a   1.000
_cell.length_b   1.000
_cell.length_c   1.000
_cell.angle_alpha   90.00
_cell.angle_beta   90.00
_cell.angle_gamma   90.00
#
_symmetry.space_group_name_H-M   'P 1'
#
loop_
_entity.id
_entity.type
_entity.pdbx_description
1 polymer ?
#
loop_
_entity_poly.entity_id
_entity_poly.type
_entity_poly.pdbx_seq_one_letter_code
_entity_poly.pdbx_strand_id
1 'polypeptide(L)'
;MFNSQKSNTLRMNFRVSYILLVLALGACSSTPPQPNTQANIAQQSIVNQADDVATEARFSENLNALLTQISQSQEIPLQTLETGFLDAKTIPSIRKLVLPPSGTFKKNWLVYRKRFIEPVRLKAGKVFWDENQAFLSQVEQESGVPAEIIVAIIGIETIYGRQTGNFRVKDVLSTLAFSYPETPNKPAREQLFKDQLKELILMCWTEAGGKLPAKVSSQGMNSTRFNSCLNQNSSYAGAIGLPQFMPSSIRNYAVDGDGDGRIDLRQSPKDAIASVGNFMKKHGWQAGMPVSFPVQTNAIPAAKELADGDPQLKYTVRELIEKGILTKQQGDLQNGGVEPQSKALIVDLPYPDKDGSDQVQYFVGLNNFLTIVQYNRSYFYAQSVAEFAEALGYQNQSVVPVEKIEGPTKTVNSKSASEKTKSKKVNSKKKSKPA
;
A
#
# COMPACT_ATOMS: atom_id res chain seq x y z
N MET A 1 38.42 36.71 25.13
CA MET A 1 38.34 35.32 25.57
C MET A 1 36.86 34.97 25.67
N PHE A 2 36.27 34.45 24.63
CA PHE A 2 34.91 33.85 24.65
C PHE A 2 34.97 32.51 23.94
N ASN A 3 34.79 31.46 24.72
CA ASN A 3 34.80 30.07 24.27
C ASN A 3 33.43 29.75 23.66
N SER A 4 33.36 29.44 22.35
CA SER A 4 32.20 28.96 21.65
C SER A 4 32.15 27.42 21.74
N GLN A 5 31.26 26.90 22.59
CA GLN A 5 30.92 25.48 22.60
C GLN A 5 30.05 25.18 21.35
N LYS A 6 30.59 24.37 20.47
CA LYS A 6 29.82 23.74 19.35
C LYS A 6 29.00 22.61 19.94
N SER A 7 27.69 22.77 19.92
CA SER A 7 26.72 21.68 20.16
C SER A 7 26.70 20.72 18.98
N ASN A 8 27.22 19.51 19.15
CA ASN A 8 27.04 18.39 18.21
C ASN A 8 25.64 17.84 18.37
N THR A 9 24.74 18.25 17.51
CA THR A 9 23.44 17.58 17.34
C THR A 9 23.66 16.30 16.55
N LEU A 10 23.63 15.16 17.24
CA LEU A 10 23.58 13.83 16.65
C LEU A 10 22.26 13.69 15.88
N ARG A 11 22.29 13.82 14.56
CA ARG A 11 21.18 13.46 13.70
C ARG A 11 21.09 11.93 13.66
N MET A 12 20.22 11.38 14.48
CA MET A 12 19.86 9.98 14.44
C MET A 12 18.99 9.73 13.19
N ASN A 13 19.61 9.21 12.13
CA ASN A 13 18.91 8.78 10.92
C ASN A 13 18.12 7.51 11.25
N PHE A 14 16.85 7.66 11.60
CA PHE A 14 15.88 6.56 11.62
C PHE A 14 15.59 6.11 10.18
N ARG A 15 16.35 5.13 9.69
CA ARG A 15 15.98 4.38 8.49
C ARG A 15 14.90 3.37 8.86
N VAL A 16 13.66 3.82 8.90
CA VAL A 16 12.50 2.92 8.99
C VAL A 16 12.29 2.30 7.60
N SER A 17 12.65 1.04 7.45
CA SER A 17 12.44 0.30 6.19
C SER A 17 11.01 -0.23 6.12
N TYR A 18 10.18 0.37 5.29
CA TYR A 18 8.82 -0.10 5.00
C TYR A 18 8.79 -1.21 3.95
N ILE A 19 7.77 -2.06 4.03
CA ILE A 19 7.61 -3.29 3.27
C ILE A 19 7.01 -2.98 1.90
N LEU A 20 7.62 -3.53 0.85
CA LEU A 20 7.01 -3.63 -0.48
C LEU A 20 5.85 -4.63 -0.42
N LEU A 21 4.62 -4.14 -0.44
CA LEU A 21 3.42 -4.95 -0.60
C LEU A 21 3.22 -5.26 -2.10
N VAL A 22 3.87 -6.29 -2.61
CA VAL A 22 3.61 -6.79 -3.98
C VAL A 22 2.50 -7.83 -3.90
N LEU A 23 1.30 -7.47 -4.31
CA LEU A 23 0.19 -8.40 -4.51
C LEU A 23 0.50 -9.32 -5.71
N ALA A 24 0.97 -10.54 -5.45
CA ALA A 24 1.10 -11.58 -6.45
C ALA A 24 -0.13 -12.49 -6.40
N LEU A 25 -1.00 -12.38 -7.40
CA LEU A 25 -2.06 -13.38 -7.66
C LEU A 25 -1.45 -14.51 -8.48
N GLY A 26 -1.31 -15.69 -7.88
CA GLY A 26 -0.85 -16.90 -8.52
C GLY A 26 -1.92 -17.50 -9.45
N ALA A 27 -1.54 -17.79 -10.68
CA ALA A 27 -2.29 -18.65 -11.58
C ALA A 27 -1.90 -20.12 -11.32
N CYS A 28 -2.88 -20.98 -11.03
CA CYS A 28 -2.70 -22.42 -10.96
C CYS A 28 -2.45 -23.00 -12.35
N SER A 29 -1.30 -23.66 -12.54
CA SER A 29 -1.11 -24.61 -13.63
C SER A 29 -0.93 -26.00 -13.04
N SER A 30 -1.78 -26.93 -13.42
CA SER A 30 -1.74 -28.33 -13.03
C SER A 30 -0.81 -29.12 -13.95
N THR A 31 0.19 -29.81 -13.37
CA THR A 31 1.00 -30.82 -14.04
C THR A 31 0.65 -32.20 -13.44
N PRO A 32 0.57 -33.27 -14.26
CA PRO A 32 0.15 -34.59 -13.80
C PRO A 32 1.24 -35.33 -13.02
N PRO A 33 0.88 -36.25 -12.10
CA PRO A 33 1.84 -36.94 -11.22
C PRO A 33 2.51 -38.13 -11.93
N GLN A 34 3.80 -38.28 -11.68
CA GLN A 34 4.55 -39.52 -11.96
C GLN A 34 4.61 -40.40 -10.69
N PRO A 35 4.65 -41.74 -10.85
CA PRO A 35 4.53 -42.64 -9.72
C PRO A 35 5.89 -42.87 -9.05
N ASN A 36 5.99 -42.72 -7.72
CA ASN A 36 7.06 -43.32 -6.96
C ASN A 36 6.78 -43.58 -5.48
N THR A 37 6.93 -44.81 -5.09
CA THR A 37 7.42 -45.49 -3.89
C THR A 37 6.97 -44.98 -2.52
N GLN A 38 6.05 -45.69 -1.89
CA GLN A 38 5.47 -45.48 -0.54
C GLN A 38 6.51 -45.46 0.62
N ALA A 39 7.71 -46.04 0.45
CA ALA A 39 8.75 -46.08 1.48
C ALA A 39 9.46 -44.71 1.67
N ASN A 40 9.64 -43.93 0.60
CA ASN A 40 10.24 -42.59 0.69
C ASN A 40 9.29 -41.53 1.28
N ILE A 41 7.98 -41.73 1.16
CA ILE A 41 6.96 -40.82 1.67
C ILE A 41 6.90 -40.88 3.20
N ALA A 42 7.01 -42.07 3.79
CA ALA A 42 6.97 -42.22 5.25
C ALA A 42 8.21 -41.64 5.94
N GLN A 43 9.40 -41.81 5.36
CA GLN A 43 10.64 -41.29 5.92
C GLN A 43 10.74 -39.78 5.76
N GLN A 44 10.25 -39.21 4.65
CA GLN A 44 10.18 -37.77 4.40
C GLN A 44 9.12 -37.08 5.28
N SER A 45 8.01 -37.77 5.62
CA SER A 45 7.02 -37.26 6.55
C SER A 45 7.51 -37.18 8.00
N ILE A 46 8.34 -38.16 8.44
CA ILE A 46 8.91 -38.16 9.81
C ILE A 46 9.98 -37.07 9.95
N VAL A 47 10.82 -36.86 8.94
CA VAL A 47 11.83 -35.78 8.95
C VAL A 47 11.15 -34.41 8.92
N ASN A 48 10.12 -34.23 8.10
CA ASN A 48 9.36 -32.98 8.04
C ASN A 48 8.65 -32.69 9.38
N GLN A 49 8.13 -33.71 10.06
CA GLN A 49 7.45 -33.56 11.34
C GLN A 49 8.41 -33.19 12.47
N ALA A 50 9.63 -33.73 12.48
CA ALA A 50 10.68 -33.37 13.45
C ALA A 50 11.18 -31.92 13.24
N ASP A 51 11.34 -31.51 11.99
CA ASP A 51 11.72 -30.14 11.62
C ASP A 51 10.62 -29.11 11.98
N ASP A 52 9.35 -29.48 11.80
CA ASP A 52 8.23 -28.64 12.19
C ASP A 52 8.13 -28.45 13.70
N VAL A 53 8.33 -29.53 14.50
CA VAL A 53 8.34 -29.45 15.98
C VAL A 53 9.52 -28.60 16.48
N ALA A 54 10.71 -28.78 15.93
CA ALA A 54 11.89 -27.97 16.29
C ALA A 54 11.69 -26.48 15.91
N THR A 55 11.03 -26.21 14.81
CA THR A 55 10.70 -24.84 14.35
C THR A 55 9.70 -24.19 15.28
N GLU A 56 8.66 -24.91 15.71
CA GLU A 56 7.64 -24.38 16.62
C GLU A 56 8.21 -24.14 18.03
N ALA A 57 9.08 -25.04 18.53
CA ALA A 57 9.77 -24.83 19.79
C ALA A 57 10.65 -23.56 19.78
N ARG A 58 11.43 -23.35 18.74
CA ARG A 58 12.25 -22.13 18.57
C ARG A 58 11.38 -20.87 18.41
N PHE A 59 10.25 -20.99 17.72
CA PHE A 59 9.30 -19.89 17.60
C PHE A 59 8.79 -19.46 19.00
N SER A 60 8.34 -20.42 19.80
CA SER A 60 7.81 -20.14 21.14
C SER A 60 8.88 -19.54 22.06
N GLU A 61 10.12 -20.05 22.04
CA GLU A 61 11.26 -19.53 22.81
C GLU A 61 11.55 -18.09 22.43
N ASN A 62 11.70 -17.79 21.13
CA ASN A 62 11.99 -16.46 20.63
C ASN A 62 10.86 -15.46 20.93
N LEU A 63 9.62 -15.88 20.80
CA LEU A 63 8.46 -15.06 21.15
C LEU A 63 8.47 -14.72 22.63
N ASN A 64 8.64 -15.69 23.53
CA ASN A 64 8.69 -15.48 24.96
C ASN A 64 9.86 -14.56 25.38
N ALA A 65 11.02 -14.68 24.74
CA ALA A 65 12.14 -13.78 24.95
C ALA A 65 11.77 -12.32 24.59
N LEU A 66 11.11 -12.11 23.46
CA LEU A 66 10.63 -10.77 23.07
C LEU A 66 9.57 -10.23 24.04
N LEU A 67 8.60 -11.05 24.46
CA LEU A 67 7.56 -10.65 25.42
C LEU A 67 8.19 -10.25 26.76
N THR A 68 9.19 -10.99 27.24
CA THR A 68 9.95 -10.66 28.45
C THR A 68 10.67 -9.32 28.30
N GLN A 69 11.35 -9.10 27.17
CA GLN A 69 12.03 -7.82 26.88
C GLN A 69 11.04 -6.63 26.85
N ILE A 70 9.88 -6.82 26.23
CA ILE A 70 8.84 -5.78 26.18
C ILE A 70 8.28 -5.53 27.59
N SER A 71 7.98 -6.58 28.34
CA SER A 71 7.51 -6.48 29.73
C SER A 71 8.48 -5.63 30.56
N GLN A 72 9.77 -5.94 30.53
CA GLN A 72 10.79 -5.22 31.30
C GLN A 72 10.96 -3.77 30.83
N SER A 73 11.00 -3.53 29.49
CA SER A 73 11.26 -2.19 28.95
C SER A 73 10.06 -1.25 29.02
N GLN A 74 8.84 -1.78 29.02
CA GLN A 74 7.59 -1.00 29.02
C GLN A 74 6.80 -1.13 30.34
N GLU A 75 7.33 -1.93 31.28
CA GLU A 75 6.71 -2.22 32.57
C GLU A 75 5.31 -2.86 32.48
N ILE A 76 4.99 -3.49 31.32
CA ILE A 76 3.73 -4.23 31.12
C ILE A 76 3.85 -5.59 31.86
N PRO A 77 2.83 -6.01 32.65
CA PRO A 77 2.89 -7.29 33.34
C PRO A 77 3.11 -8.45 32.36
N LEU A 78 4.18 -9.24 32.59
CA LEU A 78 4.56 -10.35 31.73
C LEU A 78 3.41 -11.35 31.52
N GLN A 79 2.71 -11.71 32.61
CA GLN A 79 1.56 -12.62 32.58
C GLN A 79 0.46 -12.14 31.60
N THR A 80 0.24 -10.83 31.47
CA THR A 80 -0.72 -10.26 30.52
C THR A 80 -0.27 -10.51 29.08
N LEU A 81 1.01 -10.33 28.79
CA LEU A 81 1.57 -10.61 27.47
C LEU A 81 1.53 -12.10 27.14
N GLU A 82 1.96 -12.96 28.06
CA GLU A 82 1.92 -14.41 27.90
C GLU A 82 0.49 -14.92 27.65
N THR A 83 -0.49 -14.43 28.41
CA THR A 83 -1.91 -14.75 28.20
C THR A 83 -2.39 -14.30 26.82
N GLY A 84 -2.01 -13.11 26.39
CA GLY A 84 -2.40 -12.56 25.07
C GLY A 84 -1.81 -13.34 23.91
N PHE A 85 -0.69 -14.00 24.09
CA PHE A 85 0.04 -14.76 23.07
C PHE A 85 -0.01 -16.29 23.27
N LEU A 86 -0.74 -16.78 24.25
CA LEU A 86 -0.81 -18.21 24.58
C LEU A 86 -1.18 -19.11 23.37
N ASP A 87 -2.05 -18.62 22.50
CA ASP A 87 -2.53 -19.31 21.29
C ASP A 87 -1.88 -18.76 20.00
N ALA A 88 -0.76 -18.04 20.11
CA ALA A 88 0.01 -17.57 18.97
C ALA A 88 0.65 -18.75 18.23
N LYS A 89 0.59 -18.73 16.91
CA LYS A 89 1.11 -19.81 16.06
C LYS A 89 1.75 -19.28 14.79
N THR A 90 2.63 -20.10 14.22
CA THR A 90 3.19 -19.83 12.91
C THR A 90 2.15 -20.03 11.79
N ILE A 91 2.27 -19.27 10.71
CA ILE A 91 1.45 -19.41 9.50
C ILE A 91 2.39 -19.69 8.32
N PRO A 92 2.66 -20.98 7.97
CA PRO A 92 3.62 -21.31 6.93
C PRO A 92 3.32 -20.70 5.55
N SER A 93 2.03 -20.49 5.21
CA SER A 93 1.61 -19.92 3.92
C SER A 93 2.09 -18.49 3.73
N ILE A 94 2.17 -17.65 4.76
CA ILE A 94 2.63 -16.26 4.63
C ILE A 94 4.12 -16.17 4.31
N ARG A 95 4.93 -17.15 4.71
CA ARG A 95 6.35 -17.22 4.34
C ARG A 95 6.54 -17.28 2.81
N LYS A 96 5.62 -17.93 2.09
CA LYS A 96 5.62 -17.95 0.62
C LYS A 96 5.12 -16.63 0.02
N LEU A 97 4.13 -15.98 0.66
CA LEU A 97 3.53 -14.74 0.17
C LEU A 97 4.46 -13.53 0.26
N VAL A 98 5.41 -13.52 1.18
CA VAL A 98 6.38 -12.42 1.34
C VAL A 98 7.63 -12.56 0.47
N LEU A 99 7.80 -13.70 -0.21
CA LEU A 99 8.90 -13.89 -1.16
C LEU A 99 8.61 -13.12 -2.45
N PRO A 100 9.65 -12.55 -3.08
CA PRO A 100 9.51 -12.04 -4.43
C PRO A 100 9.11 -13.16 -5.38
N PRO A 101 8.40 -12.86 -6.48
CA PRO A 101 8.07 -13.85 -7.50
C PRO A 101 9.33 -14.58 -7.98
N SER A 102 9.27 -15.91 -8.09
CA SER A 102 10.36 -16.72 -8.64
C SER A 102 10.52 -16.43 -10.14
N GLY A 103 11.77 -16.23 -10.59
CA GLY A 103 12.13 -15.99 -11.98
C GLY A 103 12.50 -14.53 -12.28
N THR A 104 12.82 -14.26 -13.54
CA THR A 104 13.09 -12.90 -14.04
C THR A 104 11.79 -12.10 -14.17
N PHE A 105 11.25 -11.64 -13.03
CA PHE A 105 10.08 -10.80 -13.04
C PHE A 105 10.43 -9.45 -13.67
N LYS A 106 10.01 -9.25 -14.93
CA LYS A 106 10.10 -7.93 -15.56
C LYS A 106 9.01 -7.02 -14.98
N LYS A 107 9.42 -5.89 -14.44
CA LYS A 107 8.49 -4.83 -14.02
C LYS A 107 7.64 -4.41 -15.22
N ASN A 108 6.32 -4.36 -15.06
CA ASN A 108 5.41 -3.95 -16.12
C ASN A 108 4.40 -2.93 -15.58
N TRP A 109 4.71 -1.65 -15.82
CA TRP A 109 3.88 -0.54 -15.40
C TRP A 109 2.44 -0.63 -15.91
N LEU A 110 2.25 -0.94 -17.19
CA LEU A 110 0.91 -0.97 -17.79
C LEU A 110 0.01 -2.06 -17.17
N VAL A 111 0.60 -3.22 -16.85
CA VAL A 111 -0.12 -4.30 -16.14
C VAL A 111 -0.38 -3.92 -14.69
N TYR A 112 0.59 -3.31 -14.01
CA TYR A 112 0.44 -2.88 -12.62
C TYR A 112 -0.67 -1.83 -12.49
N ARG A 113 -0.63 -0.79 -13.32
CA ARG A 113 -1.62 0.28 -13.40
C ARG A 113 -3.06 -0.23 -13.58
N LYS A 114 -3.26 -1.18 -14.51
CA LYS A 114 -4.57 -1.78 -14.80
C LYS A 114 -5.20 -2.52 -13.61
N ARG A 115 -4.43 -2.93 -12.62
CA ARG A 115 -4.95 -3.60 -11.41
C ARG A 115 -5.70 -2.64 -10.50
N PHE A 116 -5.37 -1.37 -10.55
CA PHE A 116 -5.91 -0.34 -9.67
C PHE A 116 -6.90 0.59 -10.39
N ILE A 117 -6.59 0.98 -11.63
CA ILE A 117 -7.45 1.86 -12.42
C ILE A 117 -8.37 1.00 -13.27
N GLU A 118 -9.41 0.49 -12.63
CA GLU A 118 -10.40 -0.39 -13.26
C GLU A 118 -11.84 -0.02 -12.81
N PRO A 119 -12.88 -0.36 -13.63
CA PRO A 119 -14.24 0.14 -13.41
C PRO A 119 -14.85 -0.17 -12.03
N VAL A 120 -14.55 -1.37 -11.46
CA VAL A 120 -15.15 -1.79 -10.19
C VAL A 120 -14.62 -0.91 -9.05
N ARG A 121 -13.30 -0.65 -9.03
CA ARG A 121 -12.66 0.18 -8.01
C ARG A 121 -13.06 1.66 -8.17
N LEU A 122 -13.11 2.17 -9.40
CA LEU A 122 -13.57 3.53 -9.67
C LEU A 122 -15.03 3.74 -9.25
N LYS A 123 -15.92 2.79 -9.57
CA LYS A 123 -17.33 2.86 -9.12
C LYS A 123 -17.44 2.83 -7.60
N ALA A 124 -16.69 1.94 -6.94
CA ALA A 124 -16.66 1.88 -5.48
C ALA A 124 -16.10 3.18 -4.86
N GLY A 125 -15.11 3.80 -5.52
CA GLY A 125 -14.55 5.08 -5.09
C GLY A 125 -15.55 6.21 -5.13
N LYS A 126 -16.37 6.30 -6.17
CA LYS A 126 -17.43 7.30 -6.24
C LYS A 126 -18.48 7.10 -5.15
N VAL A 127 -18.88 5.86 -4.88
CA VAL A 127 -19.82 5.56 -3.76
C VAL A 127 -19.21 5.96 -2.42
N PHE A 128 -17.96 5.55 -2.16
CA PHE A 128 -17.27 5.92 -0.92
C PHE A 128 -17.13 7.44 -0.75
N TRP A 129 -16.86 8.14 -1.86
CA TRP A 129 -16.82 9.61 -1.88
C TRP A 129 -18.16 10.21 -1.50
N ASP A 130 -19.24 9.80 -2.18
CA ASP A 130 -20.59 10.34 -1.97
C ASP A 130 -21.04 10.12 -0.51
N GLU A 131 -20.75 8.96 0.06
CA GLU A 131 -21.09 8.61 1.46
C GLU A 131 -20.29 9.42 2.50
N ASN A 132 -19.09 9.92 2.15
CA ASN A 132 -18.18 10.59 3.07
C ASN A 132 -17.84 12.03 2.68
N GLN A 133 -18.55 12.64 1.71
CA GLN A 133 -18.19 13.88 1.06
C GLN A 133 -17.89 15.03 2.05
N ALA A 134 -18.78 15.26 3.00
CA ALA A 134 -18.63 16.37 3.97
C ALA A 134 -17.37 16.19 4.83
N PHE A 135 -17.11 14.96 5.27
CA PHE A 135 -15.95 14.65 6.10
C PHE A 135 -14.64 14.67 5.29
N LEU A 136 -14.65 14.19 4.06
CA LEU A 136 -13.52 14.31 3.14
C LEU A 136 -13.14 15.78 2.91
N SER A 137 -14.12 16.66 2.69
CA SER A 137 -13.87 18.10 2.53
C SER A 137 -13.30 18.75 3.79
N GLN A 138 -13.75 18.31 4.98
CA GLN A 138 -13.17 18.77 6.25
C GLN A 138 -11.70 18.34 6.36
N VAL A 139 -11.38 17.05 6.14
CA VAL A 139 -10.02 16.54 6.25
C VAL A 139 -9.09 17.16 5.19
N GLU A 140 -9.60 17.43 3.99
CA GLU A 140 -8.85 18.17 2.97
C GLU A 140 -8.49 19.59 3.46
N GLN A 141 -9.42 20.33 4.04
CA GLN A 141 -9.15 21.67 4.60
C GLN A 141 -8.12 21.61 5.75
N GLU A 142 -8.21 20.62 6.62
CA GLU A 142 -7.32 20.47 7.79
C GLU A 142 -5.92 19.97 7.42
N SER A 143 -5.82 19.09 6.44
CA SER A 143 -4.58 18.43 6.05
C SER A 143 -3.89 19.07 4.84
N GLY A 144 -4.63 19.76 3.98
CA GLY A 144 -4.20 20.23 2.68
C GLY A 144 -4.07 19.12 1.64
N VAL A 145 -4.51 17.89 1.96
CA VAL A 145 -4.46 16.72 1.07
C VAL A 145 -5.78 16.62 0.33
N PRO A 146 -5.81 16.67 -1.01
CA PRO A 146 -7.05 16.56 -1.78
C PRO A 146 -7.81 15.28 -1.46
N ALA A 147 -9.13 15.40 -1.38
CA ALA A 147 -10.04 14.29 -1.07
C ALA A 147 -9.82 13.12 -2.04
N GLU A 148 -9.57 13.40 -3.34
CA GLU A 148 -9.28 12.40 -4.37
C GLU A 148 -8.06 11.55 -4.04
N ILE A 149 -7.01 12.14 -3.48
CA ILE A 149 -5.79 11.43 -3.07
C ILE A 149 -6.09 10.48 -1.91
N ILE A 150 -6.85 10.94 -0.91
CA ILE A 150 -7.25 10.13 0.25
C ILE A 150 -8.10 8.94 -0.21
N VAL A 151 -9.11 9.20 -1.04
CA VAL A 151 -10.00 8.18 -1.60
C VAL A 151 -9.22 7.20 -2.49
N ALA A 152 -8.26 7.70 -3.30
CA ALA A 152 -7.42 6.86 -4.15
C ALA A 152 -6.57 5.89 -3.33
N ILE A 153 -5.94 6.35 -2.25
CA ILE A 153 -5.14 5.49 -1.37
C ILE A 153 -6.01 4.38 -0.76
N ILE A 154 -7.13 4.72 -0.12
CA ILE A 154 -8.03 3.72 0.49
C ILE A 154 -8.57 2.75 -0.55
N GLY A 155 -8.86 3.24 -1.76
CA GLY A 155 -9.30 2.41 -2.88
C GLY A 155 -8.23 1.44 -3.38
N ILE A 156 -7.00 1.88 -3.52
CA ILE A 156 -5.86 1.04 -3.94
C ILE A 156 -5.57 -0.03 -2.89
N GLU A 157 -5.57 0.34 -1.61
CA GLU A 157 -5.23 -0.56 -0.52
C GLU A 157 -6.27 -1.69 -0.34
N THR A 158 -7.55 -1.36 -0.25
CA THR A 158 -8.54 -2.35 0.19
C THR A 158 -9.83 -2.40 -0.62
N ILE A 159 -9.95 -1.62 -1.70
CA ILE A 159 -11.24 -1.42 -2.37
C ILE A 159 -12.31 -1.00 -1.33
N TYR A 160 -11.97 0.01 -0.54
CA TYR A 160 -12.84 0.59 0.49
C TYR A 160 -13.33 -0.45 1.52
N GLY A 161 -12.40 -1.27 2.03
CA GLY A 161 -12.66 -2.26 3.06
C GLY A 161 -13.06 -3.66 2.56
N ARG A 162 -13.19 -3.88 1.25
CA ARG A 162 -13.55 -5.21 0.70
C ARG A 162 -12.41 -6.23 0.77
N GLN A 163 -11.15 -5.77 0.89
CA GLN A 163 -9.94 -6.60 0.87
C GLN A 163 -8.95 -6.16 1.96
N THR A 164 -9.33 -6.28 3.21
CA THR A 164 -8.49 -5.87 4.37
C THR A 164 -7.57 -6.99 4.87
N GLY A 165 -7.70 -8.21 4.29
CA GLY A 165 -7.00 -9.40 4.76
C GLY A 165 -7.78 -10.14 5.85
N ASN A 166 -7.44 -11.41 6.05
CA ASN A 166 -8.11 -12.31 6.97
C ASN A 166 -7.14 -13.10 7.86
N PHE A 167 -5.90 -12.66 7.96
CA PHE A 167 -4.90 -13.28 8.82
C PHE A 167 -4.90 -12.59 10.18
N ARG A 168 -4.84 -13.35 11.27
CA ARG A 168 -4.73 -12.81 12.62
C ARG A 168 -3.39 -12.08 12.79
N VAL A 169 -3.41 -10.78 13.12
CA VAL A 169 -2.23 -9.91 13.06
C VAL A 169 -1.08 -10.38 13.95
N LYS A 170 -1.37 -10.86 15.18
CA LYS A 170 -0.32 -11.36 16.07
C LYS A 170 0.41 -12.57 15.49
N ASP A 171 -0.29 -13.48 14.81
CA ASP A 171 0.32 -14.66 14.18
C ASP A 171 1.16 -14.27 12.97
N VAL A 172 0.66 -13.34 12.16
CA VAL A 172 1.41 -12.83 11.00
C VAL A 172 2.73 -12.22 11.43
N LEU A 173 2.66 -11.25 12.35
CA LEU A 173 3.85 -10.52 12.79
C LEU A 173 4.83 -11.43 13.53
N SER A 174 4.34 -12.33 14.38
CA SER A 174 5.20 -13.31 15.07
C SER A 174 5.86 -14.28 14.08
N THR A 175 5.10 -14.77 13.07
CA THR A 175 5.68 -15.64 12.03
C THR A 175 6.80 -14.93 11.27
N LEU A 176 6.58 -13.68 10.85
CA LEU A 176 7.57 -12.93 10.08
C LEU A 176 8.74 -12.42 10.95
N ALA A 177 8.53 -12.24 12.25
CA ALA A 177 9.57 -11.88 13.20
C ALA A 177 10.56 -13.01 13.51
N PHE A 178 10.10 -14.28 13.48
CA PHE A 178 10.88 -15.41 13.96
C PHE A 178 11.05 -16.54 12.94
N SER A 179 10.37 -16.48 11.81
CA SER A 179 10.40 -17.50 10.76
C SER A 179 10.35 -16.88 9.36
N TYR A 180 11.00 -15.74 9.16
CA TYR A 180 11.08 -15.11 7.83
C TYR A 180 11.82 -16.06 6.87
N PRO A 181 11.39 -16.17 5.59
CA PRO A 181 12.06 -17.05 4.63
C PRO A 181 13.51 -16.63 4.36
N GLU A 182 14.32 -17.59 3.90
CA GLU A 182 15.71 -17.32 3.57
C GLU A 182 15.81 -16.32 2.40
N THR A 183 16.39 -15.18 2.69
CA THR A 183 16.66 -14.09 1.74
C THR A 183 17.92 -13.34 2.18
N PRO A 184 18.63 -12.67 1.29
CA PRO A 184 19.86 -11.93 1.64
C PRO A 184 19.66 -10.89 2.76
N ASN A 185 18.44 -10.37 2.94
CA ASN A 185 18.11 -9.37 3.95
C ASN A 185 17.24 -9.91 5.09
N LYS A 186 17.19 -11.24 5.29
CA LYS A 186 16.39 -11.90 6.35
C LYS A 186 16.58 -11.26 7.73
N PRO A 187 17.80 -11.03 8.26
CA PRO A 187 17.96 -10.46 9.60
C PRO A 187 17.31 -9.09 9.75
N ALA A 188 17.46 -8.24 8.74
CA ALA A 188 16.83 -6.91 8.76
C ALA A 188 15.29 -6.99 8.65
N ARG A 189 14.77 -7.99 7.93
CA ARG A 189 13.32 -8.23 7.83
C ARG A 189 12.75 -8.76 9.14
N GLU A 190 13.40 -9.74 9.75
CA GLU A 190 12.99 -10.25 11.07
C GLU A 190 12.99 -9.14 12.12
N GLN A 191 14.02 -8.30 12.14
CA GLN A 191 14.06 -7.17 13.07
C GLN A 191 12.91 -6.20 12.82
N LEU A 192 12.62 -5.85 11.56
CA LEU A 192 11.48 -5.02 11.21
C LEU A 192 10.17 -5.59 11.76
N PHE A 193 9.93 -6.90 11.61
CA PHE A 193 8.69 -7.52 12.10
C PHE A 193 8.66 -7.67 13.62
N LYS A 194 9.80 -7.84 14.30
CA LYS A 194 9.89 -7.74 15.77
C LYS A 194 9.49 -6.34 16.25
N ASP A 195 9.95 -5.30 15.56
CA ASP A 195 9.56 -3.92 15.87
C ASP A 195 8.06 -3.71 15.65
N GLN A 196 7.48 -4.22 14.56
CA GLN A 196 6.03 -4.13 14.32
C GLN A 196 5.22 -4.94 15.34
N LEU A 197 5.71 -6.09 15.79
CA LEU A 197 5.06 -6.89 16.84
C LEU A 197 5.07 -6.16 18.19
N LYS A 198 6.18 -5.51 18.53
CA LYS A 198 6.27 -4.62 19.68
C LYS A 198 5.24 -3.48 19.57
N GLU A 199 5.20 -2.79 18.43
CA GLU A 199 4.25 -1.70 18.19
C GLU A 199 2.79 -2.16 18.28
N LEU A 200 2.46 -3.39 17.80
CA LEU A 200 1.14 -3.99 17.97
C LEU A 200 0.79 -4.15 19.46
N ILE A 201 1.71 -4.69 20.26
CA ILE A 201 1.50 -4.89 21.69
C ILE A 201 1.23 -3.54 22.37
N LEU A 202 2.05 -2.52 22.09
CA LEU A 202 1.91 -1.20 22.69
C LEU A 202 0.60 -0.51 22.26
N MET A 203 0.23 -0.65 21.00
CA MET A 203 -1.04 -0.16 20.48
C MET A 203 -2.23 -0.80 21.21
N CYS A 204 -2.26 -2.14 21.27
CA CYS A 204 -3.33 -2.88 21.91
C CYS A 204 -3.40 -2.62 23.42
N TRP A 205 -2.25 -2.44 24.08
CA TRP A 205 -2.17 -2.05 25.49
C TRP A 205 -2.84 -0.70 25.72
N THR A 206 -2.50 0.30 24.92
CA THR A 206 -3.08 1.65 25.01
C THR A 206 -4.58 1.65 24.68
N GLU A 207 -5.00 0.95 23.63
CA GLU A 207 -6.42 0.80 23.26
C GLU A 207 -7.24 0.14 24.36
N ALA A 208 -6.65 -0.77 25.12
CA ALA A 208 -7.29 -1.41 26.26
C ALA A 208 -7.34 -0.54 27.53
N GLY A 209 -6.88 0.69 27.47
CA GLY A 209 -6.85 1.63 28.60
C GLY A 209 -5.56 1.60 29.42
N GLY A 210 -4.57 0.84 28.99
CA GLY A 210 -3.23 0.83 29.61
C GLY A 210 -2.45 2.10 29.34
N LYS A 211 -1.65 2.56 30.30
CA LYS A 211 -0.76 3.73 30.16
C LYS A 211 0.67 3.26 29.88
N LEU A 212 1.46 4.08 29.20
CA LEU A 212 2.88 3.82 28.92
C LEU A 212 3.76 4.98 29.42
N PRO A 213 4.87 4.71 30.12
CA PRO A 213 5.25 3.41 30.71
C PRO A 213 4.26 2.98 31.78
N ALA A 214 4.07 1.67 31.94
CA ALA A 214 3.05 1.11 32.84
C ALA A 214 3.45 1.19 34.33
N LYS A 215 4.04 2.32 34.76
CA LYS A 215 4.63 2.53 36.13
C LYS A 215 3.68 2.36 37.28
N VAL A 216 2.39 2.36 37.06
CA VAL A 216 1.39 2.25 38.15
C VAL A 216 0.22 1.43 37.67
N SER A 217 0.06 0.25 38.28
CA SER A 217 -1.08 -0.62 38.28
C SER A 217 -1.84 -0.76 36.92
N SER A 218 -1.98 -1.99 36.50
CA SER A 218 -2.97 -2.44 35.50
C SER A 218 -4.44 -2.15 35.89
N GLN A 219 -4.66 -1.30 36.91
CA GLN A 219 -6.00 -0.84 37.30
C GLN A 219 -6.61 -0.04 36.15
N GLY A 220 -7.58 -0.66 35.48
CA GLY A 220 -8.31 -0.05 34.35
C GLY A 220 -8.03 -0.66 32.98
N MET A 221 -6.99 -1.49 32.83
CA MET A 221 -6.74 -2.20 31.58
C MET A 221 -7.78 -3.31 31.36
N ASN A 222 -8.43 -3.28 30.20
CA ASN A 222 -9.42 -4.28 29.81
C ASN A 222 -8.75 -5.42 29.02
N SER A 223 -8.52 -6.55 29.67
CA SER A 223 -7.86 -7.72 29.06
C SER A 223 -8.61 -8.29 27.86
N THR A 224 -9.95 -8.23 27.85
CA THR A 224 -10.77 -8.67 26.71
C THR A 224 -10.50 -7.77 25.50
N ARG A 225 -10.44 -6.44 25.69
CA ARG A 225 -10.13 -5.49 24.62
C ARG A 225 -8.69 -5.67 24.12
N PHE A 226 -7.72 -5.87 25.02
CA PHE A 226 -6.35 -6.18 24.67
C PHE A 226 -6.24 -7.39 23.76
N ASN A 227 -6.87 -8.51 24.18
CA ASN A 227 -6.88 -9.73 23.41
C ASN A 227 -7.63 -9.60 22.07
N SER A 228 -8.75 -8.87 22.03
CA SER A 228 -9.47 -8.58 20.79
C SER A 228 -8.60 -7.81 19.78
N CYS A 229 -7.87 -6.82 20.25
CA CYS A 229 -6.94 -6.04 19.44
C CYS A 229 -5.81 -6.92 18.87
N LEU A 230 -5.17 -7.76 19.68
CA LEU A 230 -4.13 -8.70 19.23
C LEU A 230 -4.65 -9.72 18.20
N ASN A 231 -5.93 -10.06 18.26
CA ASN A 231 -6.57 -11.06 17.39
C ASN A 231 -7.23 -10.45 16.14
N GLN A 232 -7.14 -9.15 15.93
CA GLN A 232 -7.75 -8.51 14.77
C GLN A 232 -7.16 -9.02 13.45
N ASN A 233 -7.96 -8.91 12.38
CA ASN A 233 -7.53 -9.30 11.04
C ASN A 233 -6.57 -8.28 10.43
N SER A 234 -5.65 -8.79 9.61
CA SER A 234 -4.65 -8.04 8.86
C SER A 234 -4.37 -8.67 7.50
N SER A 235 -3.59 -7.99 6.68
CA SER A 235 -2.98 -8.59 5.49
C SER A 235 -1.94 -9.65 5.89
N TYR A 236 -1.46 -10.40 4.90
CA TYR A 236 -0.37 -11.39 5.09
C TYR A 236 0.97 -10.77 5.57
N ALA A 237 1.09 -9.45 5.55
CA ALA A 237 2.25 -8.71 6.08
C ALA A 237 1.94 -7.95 7.37
N GLY A 238 0.73 -8.09 7.94
CA GLY A 238 0.36 -7.47 9.21
C GLY A 238 -0.18 -6.04 9.09
N ALA A 239 -0.54 -5.58 7.89
CA ALA A 239 -1.19 -4.29 7.67
C ALA A 239 -2.68 -4.35 8.02
N ILE A 240 -3.22 -3.30 8.65
CA ILE A 240 -4.52 -3.29 9.34
C ILE A 240 -5.46 -2.25 8.73
N GLY A 241 -6.72 -2.65 8.56
CA GLY A 241 -7.84 -1.75 8.25
C GLY A 241 -7.91 -1.25 6.81
N LEU A 242 -8.80 -0.29 6.57
CA LEU A 242 -9.03 0.32 5.26
C LEU A 242 -7.75 0.92 4.65
N PRO A 243 -6.92 1.65 5.45
CA PRO A 243 -5.70 2.28 4.95
C PRO A 243 -4.48 1.34 4.95
N GLN A 244 -4.60 0.07 5.37
CA GLN A 244 -3.51 -0.90 5.45
C GLN A 244 -2.30 -0.37 6.24
N PHE A 245 -2.53 0.26 7.38
CA PHE A 245 -1.45 0.74 8.24
C PHE A 245 -0.76 -0.41 8.97
N MET A 246 0.55 -0.35 9.04
CA MET A 246 1.34 -1.17 9.96
C MET A 246 1.12 -0.67 11.40
N PRO A 247 1.29 -1.50 12.44
CA PRO A 247 1.10 -1.09 13.84
C PRO A 247 1.86 0.19 14.23
N SER A 248 3.10 0.35 13.76
CA SER A 248 3.86 1.60 13.96
C SER A 248 3.20 2.81 13.31
N SER A 249 2.62 2.64 12.12
CA SER A 249 1.90 3.71 11.43
C SER A 249 0.61 4.07 12.15
N ILE A 250 -0.10 3.08 12.70
CA ILE A 250 -1.31 3.33 13.52
C ILE A 250 -0.93 4.19 14.73
N ARG A 251 0.09 3.81 15.49
CA ARG A 251 0.48 4.55 16.68
C ARG A 251 0.99 5.97 16.41
N ASN A 252 1.61 6.18 15.24
CA ASN A 252 2.22 7.47 14.92
C ASN A 252 1.28 8.41 14.16
N TYR A 253 0.33 7.87 13.39
CA TYR A 253 -0.43 8.66 12.41
C TYR A 253 -1.93 8.45 12.44
N ALA A 254 -2.45 7.37 13.05
CA ALA A 254 -3.88 7.17 13.11
C ALA A 254 -4.56 8.21 14.02
N VAL A 255 -5.77 8.58 13.64
CA VAL A 255 -6.57 9.63 14.27
C VAL A 255 -7.99 9.10 14.50
N ASP A 256 -8.57 9.43 15.65
CA ASP A 256 -10.00 9.31 15.92
C ASP A 256 -10.74 10.38 15.12
N GLY A 257 -11.25 10.02 13.97
CA GLY A 257 -11.85 10.95 13.00
C GLY A 257 -13.31 11.23 13.26
N ASP A 258 -14.04 10.34 13.96
CA ASP A 258 -15.45 10.56 14.31
C ASP A 258 -15.63 11.07 15.74
N GLY A 259 -14.55 11.12 16.55
CA GLY A 259 -14.57 11.69 17.90
C GLY A 259 -15.24 10.79 18.93
N ASP A 260 -15.34 9.48 18.68
CA ASP A 260 -15.96 8.51 19.59
C ASP A 260 -15.04 8.07 20.74
N GLY A 261 -13.78 8.55 20.76
CA GLY A 261 -12.74 8.22 21.75
C GLY A 261 -11.96 6.95 21.39
N ARG A 262 -12.06 6.45 20.16
CA ARG A 262 -11.39 5.24 19.68
C ARG A 262 -10.83 5.45 18.28
N ILE A 263 -9.87 4.64 17.89
CA ILE A 263 -9.36 4.56 16.52
C ILE A 263 -9.70 3.19 15.95
N ASP A 264 -10.70 3.09 15.08
CA ASP A 264 -11.07 1.85 14.41
C ASP A 264 -10.90 1.96 12.88
N LEU A 265 -9.69 1.72 12.41
CA LEU A 265 -9.36 1.76 10.98
C LEU A 265 -10.06 0.68 10.15
N ARG A 266 -10.75 -0.28 10.78
CA ARG A 266 -11.44 -1.38 10.09
C ARG A 266 -12.91 -1.08 9.84
N GLN A 267 -13.58 -0.40 10.79
CA GLN A 267 -15.03 -0.19 10.77
C GLN A 267 -15.40 1.28 10.56
N SER A 268 -14.54 2.23 10.99
CA SER A 268 -14.78 3.66 10.83
C SER A 268 -14.12 4.20 9.56
N PRO A 269 -14.90 4.53 8.50
CA PRO A 269 -14.37 5.26 7.34
C PRO A 269 -13.78 6.62 7.72
N LYS A 270 -14.34 7.29 8.73
CA LYS A 270 -13.84 8.60 9.18
C LYS A 270 -12.45 8.51 9.80
N ASP A 271 -12.20 7.49 10.64
CA ASP A 271 -10.87 7.26 11.19
C ASP A 271 -9.86 6.97 10.08
N ALA A 272 -10.25 6.14 9.10
CA ALA A 272 -9.39 5.82 7.97
C ALA A 272 -9.07 7.07 7.13
N ILE A 273 -10.07 7.90 6.80
CA ILE A 273 -9.92 9.15 6.04
C ILE A 273 -9.02 10.12 6.79
N ALA A 274 -9.31 10.40 8.07
CA ALA A 274 -8.53 11.31 8.90
C ALA A 274 -7.09 10.82 9.05
N SER A 275 -6.89 9.52 9.25
CA SER A 275 -5.56 8.90 9.41
C SER A 275 -4.73 8.98 8.13
N VAL A 276 -5.31 8.77 6.95
CA VAL A 276 -4.60 8.94 5.67
C VAL A 276 -4.23 10.41 5.46
N GLY A 277 -5.14 11.35 5.69
CA GLY A 277 -4.85 12.78 5.62
C GLY A 277 -3.72 13.20 6.56
N ASN A 278 -3.76 12.74 7.82
CA ASN A 278 -2.72 13.01 8.82
C ASN A 278 -1.37 12.37 8.43
N PHE A 279 -1.37 11.13 7.91
CA PHE A 279 -0.15 10.48 7.42
C PHE A 279 0.52 11.33 6.33
N MET A 280 -0.22 11.72 5.31
CA MET A 280 0.29 12.55 4.21
C MET A 280 0.82 13.90 4.70
N LYS A 281 0.05 14.59 5.56
CA LYS A 281 0.45 15.86 6.16
C LYS A 281 1.76 15.72 6.94
N LYS A 282 1.89 14.70 7.79
CA LYS A 282 3.08 14.44 8.62
C LYS A 282 4.30 14.05 7.80
N HIS A 283 4.11 13.50 6.60
CA HIS A 283 5.18 13.18 5.65
C HIS A 283 5.50 14.32 4.67
N GLY A 284 4.94 15.52 4.88
CA GLY A 284 5.32 16.72 4.17
C GLY A 284 4.50 17.00 2.92
N TRP A 285 3.24 16.57 2.88
CA TRP A 285 2.32 17.00 1.81
C TRP A 285 2.25 18.52 1.73
N GLN A 286 2.38 19.04 0.53
CA GLN A 286 2.29 20.47 0.25
C GLN A 286 0.97 20.76 -0.47
N ALA A 287 0.09 21.52 0.19
CA ALA A 287 -1.20 21.90 -0.37
C ALA A 287 -1.02 22.70 -1.68
N GLY A 288 -1.81 22.37 -2.69
CA GLY A 288 -1.76 23.03 -3.99
C GLY A 288 -0.57 22.63 -4.89
N MET A 289 0.41 21.85 -4.38
CA MET A 289 1.50 21.35 -5.22
C MET A 289 1.03 20.10 -5.98
N PRO A 290 1.24 20.01 -7.30
CA PRO A 290 1.00 18.81 -8.09
C PRO A 290 1.79 17.60 -7.58
N VAL A 291 1.31 16.39 -7.91
CA VAL A 291 2.04 15.14 -7.58
C VAL A 291 3.18 14.92 -8.57
N SER A 292 2.90 14.97 -9.87
CA SER A 292 3.88 14.73 -10.92
C SER A 292 3.48 15.40 -12.23
N PHE A 293 4.45 15.55 -13.12
CA PHE A 293 4.24 15.99 -14.50
C PHE A 293 4.71 14.92 -15.48
N PRO A 294 3.97 14.64 -16.55
CA PRO A 294 4.46 13.76 -17.62
C PRO A 294 5.64 14.40 -18.35
N VAL A 295 6.64 13.60 -18.71
CA VAL A 295 7.76 14.03 -19.57
C VAL A 295 7.33 13.99 -21.02
N GLN A 296 7.61 15.05 -21.77
CA GLN A 296 7.31 15.14 -23.19
C GLN A 296 8.13 14.13 -24.00
N THR A 297 7.57 13.61 -25.09
CA THR A 297 8.22 12.57 -25.92
C THR A 297 9.61 12.99 -26.42
N ASN A 298 9.78 14.24 -26.82
CA ASN A 298 11.05 14.79 -27.27
C ASN A 298 12.11 14.94 -26.15
N ALA A 299 11.68 14.92 -24.89
CA ALA A 299 12.55 15.06 -23.71
C ALA A 299 12.92 13.70 -23.08
N ILE A 300 12.41 12.58 -23.58
CA ILE A 300 12.69 11.24 -23.06
C ILE A 300 14.20 10.95 -22.96
N PRO A 301 15.06 11.27 -23.96
CA PRO A 301 16.50 11.03 -23.83
C PRO A 301 17.12 11.74 -22.62
N ALA A 302 16.78 13.02 -22.42
CA ALA A 302 17.29 13.80 -21.29
C ALA A 302 16.75 13.27 -19.94
N ALA A 303 15.50 12.86 -19.86
CA ALA A 303 14.92 12.26 -18.66
C ALA A 303 15.58 10.92 -18.32
N LYS A 304 15.88 10.09 -19.33
CA LYS A 304 16.57 8.81 -19.16
C LYS A 304 17.94 8.95 -18.53
N GLU A 305 18.69 9.98 -18.89
CA GLU A 305 20.03 10.26 -18.33
C GLU A 305 19.99 10.64 -16.84
N LEU A 306 18.88 11.22 -16.39
CA LEU A 306 18.70 11.69 -15.02
C LEU A 306 17.96 10.69 -14.12
N ALA A 307 17.34 9.65 -14.68
CA ALA A 307 16.61 8.65 -13.95
C ALA A 307 17.58 7.63 -13.31
N ASP A 308 17.65 7.61 -11.99
CA ASP A 308 18.54 6.73 -11.22
C ASP A 308 17.80 5.81 -10.25
N GLY A 309 16.46 5.91 -10.20
CA GLY A 309 15.59 5.10 -9.32
C GLY A 309 15.73 5.44 -7.83
N ASP A 310 16.50 6.48 -7.47
CA ASP A 310 16.67 6.91 -6.09
C ASP A 310 15.54 7.86 -5.67
N PRO A 311 14.76 7.56 -4.61
CA PRO A 311 13.65 8.39 -4.16
C PRO A 311 14.11 9.63 -3.39
N GLN A 312 14.87 10.48 -4.06
CA GLN A 312 15.36 11.76 -3.55
C GLN A 312 15.08 12.89 -4.54
N LEU A 313 14.67 14.04 -4.03
CA LEU A 313 14.45 15.25 -4.83
C LEU A 313 15.81 15.90 -5.17
N LYS A 314 16.42 15.52 -6.30
CA LYS A 314 17.78 15.90 -6.68
C LYS A 314 17.85 17.15 -7.54
N TYR A 315 16.81 17.41 -8.34
CA TYR A 315 16.80 18.48 -9.33
C TYR A 315 15.89 19.62 -8.90
N THR A 316 16.06 20.81 -9.44
CA THR A 316 15.08 21.89 -9.38
C THR A 316 14.21 21.88 -10.64
N VAL A 317 12.99 22.39 -10.53
CA VAL A 317 12.12 22.61 -11.70
C VAL A 317 12.82 23.48 -12.75
N ARG A 318 13.57 24.50 -12.34
CA ARG A 318 14.37 25.34 -13.22
C ARG A 318 15.37 24.52 -14.04
N GLU A 319 16.19 23.69 -13.40
CA GLU A 319 17.16 22.82 -14.08
C GLU A 319 16.48 21.89 -15.09
N LEU A 320 15.29 21.38 -14.76
CA LEU A 320 14.54 20.51 -15.66
C LEU A 320 13.92 21.27 -16.84
N ILE A 321 13.55 22.54 -16.66
CA ILE A 321 13.13 23.43 -17.77
C ILE A 321 14.32 23.76 -18.70
N GLU A 322 15.46 24.07 -18.13
CA GLU A 322 16.69 24.36 -18.90
C GLU A 322 17.14 23.14 -19.72
N LYS A 323 16.92 21.93 -19.22
CA LYS A 323 17.17 20.67 -19.94
C LYS A 323 16.03 20.27 -20.91
N GLY A 324 14.97 21.06 -21.01
CA GLY A 324 13.83 20.80 -21.88
C GLY A 324 12.91 19.64 -21.41
N ILE A 325 13.09 19.14 -20.18
CA ILE A 325 12.27 18.04 -19.61
C ILE A 325 10.90 18.58 -19.18
N LEU A 326 10.86 19.78 -18.63
CA LEU A 326 9.65 20.51 -18.28
C LEU A 326 9.48 21.73 -19.20
N THR A 327 8.26 22.17 -19.38
CA THR A 327 7.91 23.41 -20.08
C THR A 327 8.02 24.61 -19.14
N LYS A 328 8.18 25.81 -19.69
CA LYS A 328 8.17 27.07 -18.90
C LYS A 328 6.85 27.24 -18.13
N GLN A 329 5.73 26.83 -18.70
CA GLN A 329 4.41 26.89 -18.04
C GLN A 329 4.36 26.04 -16.77
N GLN A 330 4.99 24.86 -16.76
CA GLN A 330 5.08 24.01 -15.57
C GLN A 330 5.91 24.62 -14.43
N GLY A 331 6.77 25.59 -14.74
CA GLY A 331 7.52 26.40 -13.77
C GLY A 331 6.87 27.75 -13.45
N ASP A 332 5.62 27.98 -13.83
CA ASP A 332 4.91 29.23 -13.64
C ASP A 332 3.70 29.06 -12.73
N LEU A 333 3.82 29.52 -11.49
CA LEU A 333 2.75 29.47 -10.48
C LEU A 333 1.45 30.12 -10.94
N GLN A 334 1.51 31.21 -11.72
CA GLN A 334 0.31 31.93 -12.19
C GLN A 334 -0.49 31.10 -13.19
N ASN A 335 0.16 30.14 -13.85
CA ASN A 335 -0.44 29.25 -14.83
C ASN A 335 -0.62 27.81 -14.31
N GLY A 336 -0.71 27.61 -12.98
CA GLY A 336 -0.93 26.29 -12.37
C GLY A 336 0.32 25.39 -12.31
N GLY A 337 1.50 25.95 -12.56
CA GLY A 337 2.78 25.28 -12.39
C GLY A 337 3.29 25.37 -10.94
N VAL A 338 4.59 25.16 -10.77
CA VAL A 338 5.28 25.22 -9.47
C VAL A 338 6.45 26.19 -9.51
N GLU A 339 6.88 26.64 -8.33
CA GLU A 339 8.05 27.52 -8.26
C GLU A 339 9.29 26.89 -8.89
N PRO A 340 10.09 27.67 -9.67
CA PRO A 340 11.30 27.17 -10.31
C PRO A 340 12.33 26.56 -9.36
N GLN A 341 12.32 26.95 -8.08
CA GLN A 341 13.20 26.40 -7.06
C GLN A 341 12.67 25.12 -6.40
N SER A 342 11.42 24.75 -6.69
CA SER A 342 10.84 23.50 -6.19
C SER A 342 11.70 22.31 -6.59
N LYS A 343 11.88 21.39 -5.65
CA LYS A 343 12.69 20.20 -5.88
C LYS A 343 11.87 19.09 -6.53
N ALA A 344 12.53 18.30 -7.37
CA ALA A 344 11.92 17.23 -8.16
C ALA A 344 12.88 16.04 -8.32
N LEU A 345 12.31 14.92 -8.76
CA LEU A 345 13.05 13.71 -9.16
C LEU A 345 12.52 13.21 -10.51
N ILE A 346 13.30 12.39 -11.21
CA ILE A 346 12.82 11.69 -12.40
C ILE A 346 12.28 10.33 -11.99
N VAL A 347 11.05 10.06 -12.41
CA VAL A 347 10.32 8.80 -12.17
C VAL A 347 10.38 7.97 -13.44
N ASP A 348 10.86 6.74 -13.33
CA ASP A 348 10.94 5.76 -14.41
C ASP A 348 9.97 4.60 -14.16
N LEU A 349 9.10 4.33 -15.14
CA LEU A 349 8.07 3.29 -15.06
C LEU A 349 8.25 2.33 -16.24
N PRO A 350 9.08 1.26 -16.08
CA PRO A 350 9.38 0.32 -17.15
C PRO A 350 8.18 -0.58 -17.48
N TYR A 351 8.03 -0.89 -18.77
CA TYR A 351 7.09 -1.87 -19.30
C TYR A 351 7.63 -2.50 -20.60
N PRO A 352 7.32 -3.75 -20.92
CA PRO A 352 7.64 -4.34 -22.22
C PRO A 352 6.64 -3.84 -23.28
N ASP A 353 7.12 -3.53 -24.47
CA ASP A 353 6.29 -3.28 -25.63
C ASP A 353 5.73 -4.60 -26.20
N LYS A 354 4.92 -4.50 -27.26
CA LYS A 354 4.28 -5.64 -27.92
C LYS A 354 5.27 -6.64 -28.53
N ASP A 355 6.43 -6.13 -28.98
CA ASP A 355 7.53 -6.95 -29.51
C ASP A 355 8.48 -7.49 -28.41
N GLY A 356 8.20 -7.16 -27.15
CA GLY A 356 9.02 -7.56 -26.00
C GLY A 356 10.19 -6.65 -25.70
N SER A 357 10.38 -5.57 -26.46
CA SER A 357 11.39 -4.53 -26.18
C SER A 357 11.06 -3.79 -24.89
N ASP A 358 12.09 -3.41 -24.14
CA ASP A 358 11.93 -2.69 -22.88
C ASP A 358 11.67 -1.20 -23.16
N GLN A 359 10.52 -0.71 -22.72
CA GLN A 359 10.10 0.69 -22.78
C GLN A 359 10.03 1.27 -21.38
N VAL A 360 10.12 2.60 -21.29
CA VAL A 360 9.98 3.32 -20.01
C VAL A 360 9.12 4.56 -20.21
N GLN A 361 8.09 4.72 -19.40
CA GLN A 361 7.36 5.97 -19.27
C GLN A 361 8.02 6.82 -18.19
N TYR A 362 8.26 8.10 -18.46
CA TYR A 362 8.92 9.01 -17.53
C TYR A 362 7.98 10.10 -17.04
N PHE A 363 8.14 10.43 -15.75
CA PHE A 363 7.48 11.57 -15.11
C PHE A 363 8.50 12.37 -14.32
N VAL A 364 8.18 13.62 -14.06
CA VAL A 364 8.85 14.45 -13.06
C VAL A 364 8.00 14.38 -11.79
N GLY A 365 8.48 13.70 -10.77
CA GLY A 365 7.85 13.65 -9.46
C GLY A 365 8.25 14.84 -8.60
N LEU A 366 7.27 15.46 -7.95
CA LEU A 366 7.46 16.58 -7.04
C LEU A 366 7.45 16.10 -5.57
N ASN A 367 7.46 17.03 -4.61
CA ASN A 367 7.43 16.69 -3.20
C ASN A 367 6.24 15.78 -2.84
N ASN A 368 5.04 16.05 -3.39
CA ASN A 368 3.86 15.26 -3.12
C ASN A 368 3.94 13.84 -3.67
N PHE A 369 4.64 13.62 -4.79
CA PHE A 369 4.97 12.29 -5.28
C PHE A 369 5.82 11.52 -4.27
N LEU A 370 6.88 12.17 -3.75
CA LEU A 370 7.74 11.56 -2.75
C LEU A 370 6.99 11.29 -1.44
N THR A 371 6.04 12.14 -1.06
CA THR A 371 5.16 11.93 0.09
C THR A 371 4.32 10.65 -0.08
N ILE A 372 3.76 10.41 -1.27
CA ILE A 372 3.04 9.14 -1.56
C ILE A 372 4.01 7.95 -1.53
N VAL A 373 5.26 8.10 -2.00
CA VAL A 373 6.30 7.05 -1.88
C VAL A 373 6.60 6.69 -0.42
N GLN A 374 6.39 7.58 0.55
CA GLN A 374 6.52 7.23 1.97
C GLN A 374 5.42 6.27 2.46
N TYR A 375 4.24 6.29 1.82
CA TYR A 375 3.17 5.35 2.13
C TYR A 375 3.52 3.93 1.68
N ASN A 376 3.99 3.81 0.45
CA ASN A 376 4.50 2.55 -0.12
C ASN A 376 5.69 2.87 -1.02
N ARG A 377 6.88 2.30 -0.73
CA ARG A 377 8.15 2.60 -1.39
C ARG A 377 8.23 2.08 -2.83
N SER A 378 7.32 2.57 -3.68
CA SER A 378 7.23 2.17 -5.07
C SER A 378 6.77 3.33 -5.94
N TYR A 379 7.52 3.65 -6.99
CA TYR A 379 7.10 4.63 -8.00
C TYR A 379 5.82 4.17 -8.71
N PHE A 380 5.67 2.86 -8.95
CA PHE A 380 4.45 2.29 -9.52
C PHE A 380 3.24 2.59 -8.65
N TYR A 381 3.39 2.42 -7.33
CA TYR A 381 2.33 2.74 -6.38
C TYR A 381 1.98 4.23 -6.40
N ALA A 382 2.98 5.09 -6.25
CA ALA A 382 2.76 6.54 -6.17
C ALA A 382 2.09 7.08 -7.44
N GLN A 383 2.54 6.63 -8.62
CA GLN A 383 1.91 7.02 -9.87
C GLN A 383 0.50 6.43 -10.03
N SER A 384 0.24 5.21 -9.52
CA SER A 384 -1.12 4.65 -9.52
C SER A 384 -2.07 5.44 -8.64
N VAL A 385 -1.61 5.95 -7.48
CA VAL A 385 -2.41 6.84 -6.63
C VAL A 385 -2.74 8.13 -7.37
N ALA A 386 -1.75 8.77 -8.00
CA ALA A 386 -1.95 10.01 -8.75
C ALA A 386 -2.98 9.81 -9.89
N GLU A 387 -2.78 8.79 -10.74
CA GLU A 387 -3.68 8.53 -11.87
C GLU A 387 -5.07 8.03 -11.44
N PHE A 388 -5.18 7.32 -10.31
CA PHE A 388 -6.49 6.93 -9.80
C PHE A 388 -7.24 8.12 -9.22
N ALA A 389 -6.53 9.03 -8.53
CA ALA A 389 -7.10 10.30 -8.08
C ALA A 389 -7.59 11.16 -9.26
N GLU A 390 -6.80 11.25 -10.34
CA GLU A 390 -7.22 11.92 -11.59
C GLU A 390 -8.49 11.30 -12.18
N ALA A 391 -8.58 9.97 -12.20
CA ALA A 391 -9.77 9.28 -12.66
C ALA A 391 -11.00 9.50 -11.76
N LEU A 392 -10.81 9.89 -10.50
CA LEU A 392 -11.87 10.31 -9.56
C LEU A 392 -12.23 11.79 -9.70
N GLY A 393 -11.41 12.60 -10.37
CA GLY A 393 -11.67 14.02 -10.59
C GLY A 393 -10.56 14.98 -10.11
N TYR A 394 -9.47 14.45 -9.52
CA TYR A 394 -8.32 15.26 -9.13
C TYR A 394 -7.77 16.01 -10.34
N GLN A 395 -7.68 17.33 -10.22
CA GLN A 395 -7.04 18.16 -11.22
C GLN A 395 -5.59 18.41 -10.80
N ASN A 396 -4.70 17.62 -11.37
CA ASN A 396 -3.28 17.91 -11.31
C ASN A 396 -3.07 19.22 -12.11
N GLN A 397 -2.82 20.34 -11.44
CA GLN A 397 -2.91 21.70 -12.00
C GLN A 397 -1.85 22.00 -13.08
N SER A 398 -1.63 21.08 -14.02
CA SER A 398 -0.88 21.35 -15.23
C SER A 398 -1.10 20.27 -16.28
N VAL A 399 -2.34 20.18 -16.77
CA VAL A 399 -2.67 19.26 -17.85
C VAL A 399 -2.26 19.87 -19.18
N VAL A 400 -1.11 19.45 -19.70
CA VAL A 400 -0.99 19.31 -21.15
C VAL A 400 -1.71 18.00 -21.48
N PRO A 401 -2.72 17.97 -22.37
CA PRO A 401 -3.39 16.73 -22.72
C PRO A 401 -2.35 15.75 -23.29
N VAL A 402 -2.06 14.70 -22.57
CA VAL A 402 -1.39 13.53 -23.15
C VAL A 402 -2.36 12.96 -24.16
N GLU A 403 -1.99 12.92 -25.45
CA GLU A 403 -2.73 12.16 -26.43
C GLU A 403 -3.05 10.79 -25.85
N LYS A 404 -4.34 10.49 -25.75
CA LYS A 404 -4.80 9.18 -25.28
C LYS A 404 -4.11 8.12 -26.12
N ILE A 405 -3.23 7.35 -25.51
CA ILE A 405 -2.75 6.11 -26.10
C ILE A 405 -3.98 5.18 -26.14
N GLU A 406 -4.73 5.25 -27.21
CA GLU A 406 -5.84 4.35 -27.46
C GLU A 406 -5.27 2.94 -27.57
N GLY A 407 -5.63 2.11 -26.62
CA GLY A 407 -5.40 0.67 -26.74
C GLY A 407 -6.09 0.15 -28.01
N PRO A 408 -5.60 -0.94 -28.62
CA PRO A 408 -6.05 -1.41 -29.93
C PRO A 408 -7.57 -1.60 -29.95
N THR A 409 -8.26 -0.73 -30.67
CA THR A 409 -9.65 -0.90 -31.08
C THR A 409 -9.73 -2.19 -31.91
N LYS A 410 -10.44 -3.19 -31.41
CA LYS A 410 -10.83 -4.34 -32.23
C LYS A 410 -11.71 -3.81 -33.35
N THR A 411 -11.15 -3.69 -34.56
CA THR A 411 -11.89 -3.49 -35.78
C THR A 411 -12.70 -4.78 -36.05
N VAL A 412 -13.96 -4.72 -35.70
CA VAL A 412 -14.92 -5.75 -36.19
C VAL A 412 -15.17 -5.42 -37.64
N ASN A 413 -14.53 -6.17 -38.53
CA ASN A 413 -14.86 -6.18 -39.94
C ASN A 413 -16.27 -6.76 -40.12
N SER A 414 -17.27 -5.90 -40.24
CA SER A 414 -18.58 -6.28 -40.77
C SER A 414 -18.49 -6.36 -42.31
N LYS A 415 -18.28 -7.55 -42.82
CA LYS A 415 -18.53 -7.83 -44.25
C LYS A 415 -20.02 -7.64 -44.52
N SER A 416 -20.32 -6.63 -45.33
CA SER A 416 -21.60 -6.45 -45.99
C SER A 416 -21.90 -7.64 -46.90
N ALA A 417 -22.98 -8.33 -46.61
CA ALA A 417 -23.64 -9.17 -47.59
C ALA A 417 -25.02 -8.57 -47.90
N SER A 418 -25.09 -7.91 -49.02
CA SER A 418 -26.35 -7.58 -49.66
C SER A 418 -26.96 -8.85 -50.25
N GLU A 419 -28.22 -9.19 -49.95
CA GLU A 419 -29.13 -9.74 -50.93
C GLU A 419 -30.58 -9.80 -50.44
N LYS A 420 -31.39 -9.04 -51.21
CA LYS A 420 -32.73 -9.31 -51.78
C LYS A 420 -33.91 -9.69 -50.88
N THR A 421 -34.75 -8.68 -50.76
CA THR A 421 -36.23 -8.67 -50.92
C THR A 421 -36.91 -9.99 -51.21
N LYS A 422 -37.91 -10.37 -50.38
CA LYS A 422 -39.24 -10.75 -50.85
C LYS A 422 -40.32 -10.58 -49.78
N SER A 423 -41.26 -9.75 -50.12
CA SER A 423 -42.55 -9.52 -49.48
C SER A 423 -43.43 -10.78 -49.40
N LYS A 424 -44.10 -11.00 -48.26
CA LYS A 424 -45.46 -11.56 -48.24
C LYS A 424 -46.23 -11.04 -47.01
N LYS A 425 -47.26 -10.29 -47.35
CA LYS A 425 -48.45 -10.01 -46.54
C LYS A 425 -49.16 -11.32 -46.20
N VAL A 426 -49.78 -11.43 -45.02
CA VAL A 426 -51.20 -11.83 -44.87
C VAL A 426 -51.56 -11.90 -43.35
N ASN A 427 -52.52 -11.02 -43.01
CA ASN A 427 -53.72 -11.12 -42.18
C ASN A 427 -53.72 -11.87 -40.79
N SER A 428 -53.95 -11.05 -39.75
CA SER A 428 -55.14 -10.97 -38.89
C SER A 428 -55.73 -12.29 -38.30
N LYS A 429 -55.85 -12.39 -37.00
CA LYS A 429 -57.16 -12.42 -36.29
C LYS A 429 -57.00 -12.44 -34.77
N LYS A 430 -57.85 -11.63 -34.14
CA LYS A 430 -58.26 -11.54 -32.75
C LYS A 430 -58.67 -12.88 -32.12
N LYS A 431 -58.45 -13.00 -30.78
CA LYS A 431 -59.50 -13.24 -29.77
C LYS A 431 -58.83 -13.42 -28.39
N SER A 432 -59.04 -12.53 -27.46
CA SER A 432 -59.99 -12.54 -26.31
C SER A 432 -59.79 -13.62 -25.26
N LYS A 433 -59.44 -13.13 -24.04
CA LYS A 433 -59.67 -13.55 -22.64
C LYS A 433 -60.88 -14.49 -22.43
N PRO A 434 -61.12 -15.09 -21.21
CA PRO A 434 -60.49 -15.00 -19.88
C PRO A 434 -60.43 -16.37 -19.12
N ALA A 435 -59.67 -16.45 -18.13
CA ALA A 435 -60.02 -16.78 -16.73
C ALA A 435 -58.74 -16.79 -15.90
#